data_558b7d5f6955c7c2b15aeb1fcf5c0695
#
_entry.id   558b7d5f6955c7c2b15aeb1fcf5c0695
#
_cell.length_a   1.000
_cell.length_b   1.000
_cell.length_c   1.000
_cell.angle_alpha   90.00
_cell.angle_beta   90.00
_cell.angle_gamma   90.00
#
_symmetry.space_group_name_H-M   'P 1'
#
loop_
_entity.id
_entity.type
_entity.pdbx_description
1 polymer ?
#
loop_
_entity_poly.entity_id
_entity_poly.type
_entity_poly.pdbx_seq_one_letter_code
_entity_poly.pdbx_strand_id
1 'polypeptide(L)'
;MDLPQQIGMLEKNIDGKPGAERIHTHAGDLLKPDTAIPGGFDVVWMSQFLDCFSEEQVVSILSRIAKSIKADTQVFIMETLWDRQRFDTASFDLAQTSVYFTAMANGNSKMFFSGDLENMIGNAGLKIVEIIDNLGYGHSLIRCVLK
;
A
#
# COMPACT_ATOMS: atom_id res chain seq x y z
N MET A 1 1.81 -4.49 -10.16
CA MET A 1 2.79 -5.49 -9.72
C MET A 1 2.15 -6.36 -8.66
N ASP A 2 2.33 -7.67 -8.73
CA ASP A 2 1.75 -8.63 -7.78
C ASP A 2 2.47 -9.99 -7.91
N LEU A 3 2.12 -10.94 -7.05
CA LEU A 3 2.64 -12.31 -7.12
C LEU A 3 2.31 -12.98 -8.48
N PRO A 4 3.16 -13.87 -9.00
CA PRO A 4 2.98 -14.49 -10.31
C PRO A 4 1.59 -15.14 -10.51
N GLN A 5 1.04 -15.75 -9.46
CA GLN A 5 -0.29 -16.37 -9.53
C GLN A 5 -1.39 -15.32 -9.71
N GLN A 6 -1.30 -14.19 -9.00
CA GLN A 6 -2.26 -13.08 -9.10
C GLN A 6 -2.18 -12.42 -10.47
N ILE A 7 -0.97 -12.23 -10.99
CA ILE A 7 -0.77 -11.72 -12.34
C ILE A 7 -1.44 -12.65 -13.37
N GLY A 8 -1.23 -13.97 -13.29
CA GLY A 8 -1.87 -14.91 -14.20
C GLY A 8 -3.40 -14.93 -14.11
N MET A 9 -3.97 -14.65 -12.93
CA MET A 9 -5.43 -14.47 -12.78
C MET A 9 -5.90 -13.14 -13.40
N LEU A 10 -5.17 -12.06 -13.17
CA LEU A 10 -5.47 -10.75 -13.73
C LEU A 10 -5.48 -10.83 -15.27
N GLU A 11 -4.43 -11.38 -15.88
CA GLU A 11 -4.30 -11.49 -17.34
C GLU A 11 -5.49 -12.24 -17.96
N LYS A 12 -5.90 -13.36 -17.35
CA LYS A 12 -7.11 -14.08 -17.76
C LYS A 12 -8.39 -13.25 -17.63
N ASN A 13 -8.48 -12.45 -16.57
CA ASN A 13 -9.67 -11.64 -16.30
C ASN A 13 -9.80 -10.42 -17.22
N ILE A 14 -8.70 -9.88 -17.71
CA ILE A 14 -8.71 -8.70 -18.60
C ILE A 14 -8.66 -9.08 -20.09
N ASP A 15 -8.36 -10.32 -20.42
CA ASP A 15 -8.26 -10.79 -21.81
C ASP A 15 -9.53 -10.46 -22.60
N GLY A 16 -9.35 -9.85 -23.77
CA GLY A 16 -10.42 -9.40 -24.63
C GLY A 16 -11.28 -8.24 -24.12
N LYS A 17 -10.96 -7.66 -22.96
CA LYS A 17 -11.70 -6.50 -22.44
C LYS A 17 -11.16 -5.18 -22.99
N PRO A 18 -12.04 -4.18 -23.22
CA PRO A 18 -11.60 -2.85 -23.64
C PRO A 18 -10.63 -2.23 -22.62
N GLY A 19 -9.50 -1.72 -23.08
CA GLY A 19 -8.48 -1.12 -22.25
C GLY A 19 -7.41 -2.07 -21.73
N ALA A 20 -7.52 -3.39 -21.98
CA ALA A 20 -6.52 -4.39 -21.60
C ALA A 20 -5.13 -4.06 -22.17
N GLU A 21 -5.07 -3.47 -23.35
CA GLU A 21 -3.84 -3.05 -24.03
C GLU A 21 -3.06 -1.95 -23.29
N ARG A 22 -3.69 -1.27 -22.33
CA ARG A 22 -3.06 -0.25 -21.49
C ARG A 22 -2.55 -0.77 -20.15
N ILE A 23 -2.80 -2.06 -19.86
CA ILE A 23 -2.41 -2.69 -18.60
C ILE A 23 -1.13 -3.49 -18.83
N HIS A 24 -0.07 -3.09 -18.16
CA HIS A 24 1.22 -3.79 -18.17
C HIS A 24 1.41 -4.50 -16.83
N THR A 25 1.45 -5.83 -16.86
CA THR A 25 1.62 -6.65 -15.67
C THR A 25 3.09 -6.78 -15.29
N HIS A 26 3.36 -6.89 -13.99
CA HIS A 26 4.71 -7.12 -13.49
C HIS A 26 4.64 -8.13 -12.35
N ALA A 27 5.12 -9.34 -12.60
CA ALA A 27 5.15 -10.39 -11.59
C ALA A 27 6.36 -10.24 -10.67
N GLY A 28 6.14 -10.29 -9.36
CA GLY A 28 7.23 -10.21 -8.39
C GLY A 28 6.73 -10.39 -6.96
N ASP A 29 7.58 -11.00 -6.14
CA ASP A 29 7.35 -11.17 -4.71
C ASP A 29 8.05 -10.03 -3.96
N LEU A 30 7.29 -9.08 -3.44
CA LEU A 30 7.82 -7.92 -2.72
C LEU A 30 8.42 -8.27 -1.35
N LEU A 31 8.19 -9.47 -0.83
CA LEU A 31 8.87 -9.95 0.38
C LEU A 31 10.34 -10.33 0.11
N LYS A 32 10.69 -10.55 -1.16
CA LYS A 32 12.08 -10.80 -1.56
C LYS A 32 12.81 -9.47 -1.76
N PRO A 33 13.87 -9.19 -1.01
CA PRO A 33 14.60 -7.91 -1.11
C PRO A 33 15.16 -7.62 -2.51
N ASP A 34 15.49 -8.66 -3.26
CA ASP A 34 16.09 -8.57 -4.60
C ASP A 34 15.04 -8.37 -5.71
N THR A 35 13.75 -8.43 -5.39
CA THR A 35 12.70 -8.18 -6.38
C THR A 35 12.77 -6.72 -6.86
N ALA A 36 13.08 -6.52 -8.12
CA ALA A 36 13.13 -5.20 -8.72
C ALA A 36 11.74 -4.56 -8.79
N ILE A 37 11.63 -3.32 -8.33
CA ILE A 37 10.42 -2.51 -8.52
C ILE A 37 10.61 -1.68 -9.79
N PRO A 38 9.73 -1.79 -10.80
CA PRO A 38 9.85 -1.03 -12.02
C PRO A 38 9.72 0.46 -11.74
N GLY A 39 10.59 1.25 -12.35
CA GLY A 39 10.61 2.71 -12.24
C GLY A 39 10.07 3.41 -13.48
N GLY A 40 10.16 4.75 -13.46
CA GLY A 40 9.81 5.58 -14.63
C GLY A 40 8.37 6.03 -14.69
N PHE A 41 7.57 5.74 -13.67
CA PHE A 41 6.17 6.14 -13.54
C PHE A 41 6.04 7.54 -12.94
N ASP A 42 4.98 8.25 -13.30
CA ASP A 42 4.62 9.54 -12.72
C ASP A 42 3.89 9.38 -11.39
N VAL A 43 3.21 8.24 -11.22
CA VAL A 43 2.42 7.91 -10.03
C VAL A 43 2.71 6.47 -9.60
N VAL A 44 2.89 6.29 -8.28
CA VAL A 44 2.83 4.99 -7.60
C VAL A 44 1.57 4.99 -6.75
N TRP A 45 0.74 3.95 -6.91
CA TRP A 45 -0.51 3.79 -6.19
C TRP A 45 -0.54 2.48 -5.41
N MET A 46 -0.76 2.57 -4.11
CA MET A 46 -0.95 1.43 -3.21
C MET A 46 -2.27 1.61 -2.46
N SER A 47 -3.14 0.62 -2.52
CA SER A 47 -4.47 0.69 -1.91
C SER A 47 -4.79 -0.61 -1.20
N GLN A 48 -5.06 -0.55 0.11
CA GLN A 48 -5.32 -1.70 0.96
C GLN A 48 -4.27 -2.78 0.74
N PHE A 49 -3.02 -2.37 0.86
CA PHE A 49 -1.89 -3.18 0.47
C PHE A 49 -0.83 -3.30 1.58
N LEU A 50 -0.46 -2.18 2.20
CA LEU A 50 0.59 -2.16 3.20
C LEU A 50 0.17 -2.83 4.51
N ASP A 51 -1.11 -2.83 4.82
CA ASP A 51 -1.73 -3.49 5.97
C ASP A 51 -1.54 -5.01 6.00
N CYS A 52 -1.09 -5.62 4.89
CA CYS A 52 -0.76 -7.03 4.79
C CYS A 52 0.66 -7.39 5.28
N PHE A 53 1.50 -6.42 5.61
CA PHE A 53 2.93 -6.61 5.88
C PHE A 53 3.32 -6.17 7.30
N SER A 54 4.45 -6.72 7.81
CA SER A 54 5.05 -6.21 9.04
C SER A 54 5.67 -4.82 8.82
N GLU A 55 5.91 -4.07 9.89
CA GLU A 55 6.48 -2.72 9.81
C GLU A 55 7.83 -2.71 9.08
N GLU A 56 8.70 -3.70 9.36
CA GLU A 56 9.98 -3.83 8.68
C GLU A 56 9.80 -4.12 7.17
N GLN A 57 8.81 -4.94 6.82
CA GLN A 57 8.49 -5.24 5.43
C GLN A 57 7.95 -4.00 4.71
N VAL A 58 7.07 -3.23 5.36
CA VAL A 58 6.56 -1.95 4.84
C VAL A 58 7.71 -0.97 4.57
N VAL A 59 8.61 -0.77 5.54
CA VAL A 59 9.79 0.10 5.37
C VAL A 59 10.67 -0.40 4.23
N SER A 60 10.89 -1.70 4.11
CA SER A 60 11.67 -2.31 3.02
C SER A 60 11.03 -2.05 1.65
N ILE A 61 9.72 -2.26 1.52
CA ILE A 61 8.97 -2.04 0.27
C ILE A 61 9.03 -0.55 -0.11
N LEU A 62 8.68 0.34 0.81
CA LEU A 62 8.66 1.79 0.56
C LEU A 62 10.05 2.34 0.25
N SER A 63 11.11 1.84 0.90
CA SER A 63 12.49 2.25 0.60
C SER A 63 12.94 1.85 -0.81
N ARG A 64 12.48 0.69 -1.30
CA ARG A 64 12.75 0.26 -2.69
C ARG A 64 11.95 1.07 -3.69
N ILE A 65 10.70 1.42 -3.36
CA ILE A 65 9.90 2.36 -4.15
C ILE A 65 10.62 3.71 -4.23
N ALA A 66 11.06 4.27 -3.09
CA ALA A 66 11.78 5.54 -3.05
C ALA A 66 13.04 5.55 -3.94
N LYS A 67 13.73 4.41 -4.05
CA LYS A 67 14.90 4.26 -4.95
C LYS A 67 14.55 4.12 -6.42
N SER A 68 13.32 3.71 -6.77
CA SER A 68 12.88 3.46 -8.14
C SER A 68 12.16 4.64 -8.80
N ILE A 69 11.75 5.64 -8.02
CA ILE A 69 10.96 6.78 -8.49
C ILE A 69 11.83 8.00 -8.79
N LYS A 70 11.27 8.96 -9.55
CA LYS A 70 11.87 10.26 -9.86
C LYS A 70 11.43 11.30 -8.81
N ALA A 71 12.11 12.46 -8.82
CA ALA A 71 11.81 13.57 -7.90
C ALA A 71 10.39 14.13 -8.04
N ASP A 72 9.79 14.03 -9.23
CA ASP A 72 8.44 14.50 -9.55
C ASP A 72 7.35 13.42 -9.44
N THR A 73 7.74 12.17 -9.17
CA THR A 73 6.79 11.06 -8.97
C THR A 73 5.96 11.29 -7.71
N GLN A 74 4.65 11.12 -7.84
CA GLN A 74 3.73 11.15 -6.70
C GLN A 74 3.48 9.73 -6.19
N VAL A 75 3.56 9.52 -4.89
CA VAL A 75 3.25 8.25 -4.24
C VAL A 75 1.97 8.40 -3.44
N PHE A 76 0.97 7.58 -3.75
CA PHE A 76 -0.30 7.55 -3.05
C PHE A 76 -0.45 6.23 -2.30
N ILE A 77 -0.77 6.33 -1.01
CA ILE A 77 -1.03 5.21 -0.12
C ILE A 77 -2.47 5.40 0.40
N MET A 78 -3.35 4.46 0.11
CA MET A 78 -4.72 4.46 0.61
C MET A 78 -4.92 3.28 1.54
N GLU A 79 -5.09 3.57 2.83
CA GLU A 79 -5.24 2.59 3.89
C GLU A 79 -6.39 2.95 4.83
N THR A 80 -6.85 1.98 5.58
CA THR A 80 -7.81 2.20 6.67
C THR A 80 -7.03 2.38 7.96
N LEU A 81 -7.00 3.63 8.47
CA LEU A 81 -6.30 3.97 9.71
C LEU A 81 -7.31 3.98 10.86
N TRP A 82 -7.07 3.16 11.89
CA TRP A 82 -8.07 2.97 12.94
C TRP A 82 -8.27 4.22 13.82
N ASP A 83 -7.27 5.08 13.94
CA ASP A 83 -7.32 6.33 14.72
C ASP A 83 -7.83 7.55 13.95
N ARG A 84 -8.08 7.41 12.63
CA ARG A 84 -8.54 8.49 11.75
C ARG A 84 -9.97 8.28 11.26
N GLN A 85 -10.76 7.58 12.04
CA GLN A 85 -12.15 7.30 11.72
C GLN A 85 -13.08 8.42 12.19
N ARG A 86 -14.21 8.57 11.50
CA ARG A 86 -15.24 9.57 11.86
C ARG A 86 -15.97 9.23 13.15
N PHE A 87 -16.05 7.92 13.48
CA PHE A 87 -16.81 7.42 14.62
C PHE A 87 -15.94 6.49 15.46
N ASP A 88 -16.05 6.61 16.80
CA ASP A 88 -15.31 5.76 17.75
C ASP A 88 -15.64 4.28 17.56
N THR A 89 -16.86 3.94 17.19
CA THR A 89 -17.26 2.56 16.88
C THR A 89 -16.48 2.01 15.69
N ALA A 90 -16.23 2.81 14.64
CA ALA A 90 -15.43 2.38 13.49
C ALA A 90 -13.96 2.16 13.90
N SER A 91 -13.40 3.03 14.74
CA SER A 91 -12.05 2.85 15.29
C SER A 91 -11.94 1.55 16.09
N PHE A 92 -12.92 1.28 16.93
CA PHE A 92 -12.98 0.04 17.71
C PHE A 92 -13.08 -1.19 16.82
N ASP A 93 -13.97 -1.19 15.82
CA ASP A 93 -14.18 -2.31 14.90
C ASP A 93 -12.90 -2.61 14.11
N LEU A 94 -12.19 -1.59 13.64
CA LEU A 94 -10.93 -1.75 12.93
C LEU A 94 -9.82 -2.32 13.82
N ALA A 95 -9.75 -1.89 15.08
CA ALA A 95 -8.81 -2.45 16.04
C ALA A 95 -9.10 -3.94 16.30
N GLN A 96 -10.38 -4.34 16.46
CA GLN A 96 -10.78 -5.74 16.61
C GLN A 96 -10.52 -6.56 15.32
N THR A 97 -10.78 -5.98 14.17
CA THR A 97 -10.47 -6.60 12.87
C THR A 97 -8.98 -6.90 12.74
N SER A 98 -8.11 -6.03 13.25
CA SER A 98 -6.65 -6.26 13.27
C SER A 98 -6.29 -7.52 14.07
N VAL A 99 -6.93 -7.75 15.23
CA VAL A 99 -6.73 -8.97 16.02
C VAL A 99 -7.12 -10.22 15.22
N TYR A 100 -8.26 -10.17 14.53
CA TYR A 100 -8.71 -11.26 13.67
C TYR A 100 -7.71 -11.55 12.54
N PHE A 101 -7.29 -10.54 11.80
CA PHE A 101 -6.33 -10.73 10.68
C PHE A 101 -4.98 -11.23 11.17
N THR A 102 -4.47 -10.71 12.28
CA THR A 102 -3.20 -11.18 12.86
C THR A 102 -3.30 -12.63 13.29
N ALA A 103 -4.41 -13.04 13.89
CA ALA A 103 -4.59 -14.40 14.41
C ALA A 103 -4.92 -15.43 13.32
N MET A 104 -5.69 -15.06 12.30
CA MET A 104 -6.30 -15.98 11.32
C MET A 104 -5.70 -15.92 9.91
N ALA A 105 -4.93 -14.86 9.59
CA ALA A 105 -4.33 -14.70 8.28
C ALA A 105 -2.84 -15.07 8.29
N ASN A 106 -1.96 -14.08 8.13
CA ASN A 106 -0.52 -14.29 7.96
C ASN A 106 0.33 -13.92 9.19
N GLY A 107 -0.30 -13.52 10.30
CA GLY A 107 0.37 -13.11 11.52
C GLY A 107 0.87 -11.65 11.52
N ASN A 108 0.76 -10.94 10.41
CA ASN A 108 1.29 -9.57 10.24
C ASN A 108 0.23 -8.54 9.88
N SER A 109 -0.88 -8.97 9.26
CA SER A 109 -1.92 -8.04 8.79
C SER A 109 -2.60 -7.32 9.95
N LYS A 110 -2.59 -5.99 9.89
CA LYS A 110 -3.25 -5.12 10.87
C LYS A 110 -3.61 -3.77 10.25
N MET A 111 -4.68 -3.16 10.75
CA MET A 111 -4.97 -1.76 10.46
C MET A 111 -3.96 -0.89 11.23
N PHE A 112 -3.34 0.07 10.55
CA PHE A 112 -2.29 0.89 11.13
C PHE A 112 -2.85 2.01 12.03
N PHE A 113 -2.08 2.36 13.05
CA PHE A 113 -2.11 3.68 13.65
C PHE A 113 -1.45 4.68 12.70
N SER A 114 -2.05 5.85 12.51
CA SER A 114 -1.52 6.83 11.55
C SER A 114 -0.07 7.21 11.84
N GLY A 115 0.28 7.43 13.11
CA GLY A 115 1.64 7.79 13.51
C GLY A 115 2.68 6.71 13.21
N ASP A 116 2.31 5.41 13.30
CA ASP A 116 3.22 4.31 12.95
C ASP A 116 3.48 4.31 11.43
N LEU A 117 2.42 4.45 10.62
CA LEU A 117 2.56 4.52 9.18
C LEU A 117 3.35 5.75 8.72
N GLU A 118 3.12 6.92 9.33
CA GLU A 118 3.89 8.14 9.08
C GLU A 118 5.39 7.94 9.37
N ASN A 119 5.72 7.28 10.48
CA ASN A 119 7.10 6.93 10.83
C ASN A 119 7.73 5.98 9.80
N MET A 120 7.01 4.94 9.37
CA MET A 120 7.48 4.00 8.34
C MET A 120 7.74 4.71 7.01
N ILE A 121 6.83 5.58 6.57
CA ILE A 121 6.98 6.41 5.37
C ILE A 121 8.23 7.28 5.48
N GLY A 122 8.40 7.94 6.65
CA GLY A 122 9.54 8.80 6.93
C GLY A 122 10.88 8.07 6.91
N ASN A 123 10.94 6.88 7.49
CA ASN A 123 12.11 6.00 7.54
C ASN A 123 12.48 5.44 6.16
N ALA A 124 11.49 5.30 5.28
CA ALA A 124 11.68 4.84 3.90
C ALA A 124 12.23 5.91 2.94
N GLY A 125 12.44 7.15 3.39
CA GLY A 125 12.95 8.24 2.55
C GLY A 125 11.86 9.00 1.79
N LEU A 126 10.60 8.83 2.20
CA LEU A 126 9.46 9.56 1.65
C LEU A 126 9.01 10.66 2.63
N LYS A 127 8.38 11.70 2.09
CA LYS A 127 7.78 12.81 2.85
C LYS A 127 6.30 12.89 2.52
N ILE A 128 5.47 12.90 3.57
CA ILE A 128 4.04 13.15 3.44
C ILE A 128 3.83 14.64 3.15
N VAL A 129 3.01 14.92 2.15
CA VAL A 129 2.63 16.28 1.75
C VAL A 129 1.15 16.56 1.95
N GLU A 130 0.32 15.51 2.02
CA GLU A 130 -1.12 15.64 2.23
C GLU A 130 -1.71 14.34 2.78
N ILE A 131 -2.71 14.45 3.65
CA ILE A 131 -3.56 13.35 4.09
C ILE A 131 -5.01 13.77 3.94
N ILE A 132 -5.81 12.96 3.25
CA ILE A 132 -7.25 13.17 3.05
C ILE A 132 -7.97 11.99 3.71
N ASP A 133 -8.76 12.29 4.75
CA ASP A 133 -9.47 11.28 5.53
C ASP A 133 -10.92 11.08 5.06
N ASN A 134 -11.52 10.01 5.56
CA ASN A 134 -12.93 9.69 5.36
C ASN A 134 -13.36 9.52 3.90
N LEU A 135 -12.47 9.00 3.07
CA LEU A 135 -12.80 8.61 1.71
C LEU A 135 -13.63 7.31 1.72
N GLY A 136 -14.76 7.32 1.04
CA GLY A 136 -15.66 6.16 0.98
C GLY A 136 -16.09 5.71 2.39
N TYR A 137 -15.71 4.50 2.76
CA TYR A 137 -16.06 3.87 4.04
C TYR A 137 -14.97 4.05 5.12
N GLY A 138 -14.24 5.16 5.14
CA GLY A 138 -13.28 5.47 6.20
C GLY A 138 -11.82 5.24 5.82
N HIS A 139 -11.50 5.26 4.54
CA HIS A 139 -10.11 5.24 4.08
C HIS A 139 -9.43 6.61 4.24
N SER A 140 -8.14 6.59 4.48
CA SER A 140 -7.27 7.75 4.40
C SER A 140 -6.36 7.63 3.18
N LEU A 141 -6.27 8.69 2.38
CA LEU A 141 -5.34 8.79 1.26
C LEU A 141 -4.16 9.66 1.68
N ILE A 142 -2.98 9.07 1.65
CA ILE A 142 -1.72 9.74 2.00
C ILE A 142 -0.95 9.98 0.71
N ARG A 143 -0.65 11.25 0.42
CA ARG A 143 0.19 11.64 -0.72
C ARG A 143 1.59 11.93 -0.23
N CYS A 144 2.56 11.27 -0.85
CA CYS A 144 3.97 11.38 -0.52
C CYS A 144 4.80 11.75 -1.75
N VAL A 145 5.99 12.32 -1.48
CA VAL A 145 7.05 12.61 -2.44
C VAL A 145 8.39 12.15 -1.87
N LEU A 146 9.45 12.12 -2.67
CA LEU A 146 10.82 11.94 -2.15
C LEU A 146 11.17 13.06 -1.14
N LYS A 147 11.97 12.69 -0.12
CA LYS A 147 12.58 13.68 0.80
C LYS A 147 13.61 14.54 0.10
#